data_a5dcf34d6f5d4e5d80eeab914b1a152f
#
_entry.id   a5dcf34d6f5d4e5d80eeab914b1a152f
#
_cell.length_a   1.000
_cell.length_b   1.000
_cell.length_c   1.000
_cell.angle_alpha   90.00
_cell.angle_beta   90.00
_cell.angle_gamma   90.00
#
_symmetry.space_group_name_H-M   'P 1'
#
loop_
_entity.id
_entity.type
_entity.pdbx_description
1 polymer ?
#
loop_
_entity_poly.entity_id
_entity_poly.type
_entity_poly.pdbx_seq_one_letter_code
_entity_poly.pdbx_strand_id
1 'polypeptide(L)'
;YFPNDKMFGYVMEGEIKAIDHVLKTPEHPVTAIVGGAKVSSKITIIEKLFDAVDNMIIGGGMVYTFRKAQGGQIGRSLCEDDQMQLALDTLKKAEEKGVKIYLSKEVVIADDFSNDANTKICLNSEIPDGWEGMDAAPSTLAMWEEVLMNSKTILWNGPVGVFEIPAFAKGTNRI
;
A
#
# COMPACT_ATOMS: atom_id res chain seq x y z
N TYR A 1 -25.30 13.00 -18.11
CA TYR A 1 -25.55 13.14 -16.67
C TYR A 1 -26.89 12.47 -16.37
N PHE A 2 -26.87 11.30 -15.74
CA PHE A 2 -28.09 10.55 -15.40
C PHE A 2 -28.16 10.41 -13.88
N PRO A 3 -28.72 11.38 -13.15
CA PRO A 3 -28.70 11.38 -11.69
C PRO A 3 -29.60 10.30 -11.06
N ASN A 4 -30.62 9.81 -11.76
CA ASN A 4 -31.63 8.91 -11.21
C ASN A 4 -31.59 7.49 -11.79
N ASP A 5 -30.99 7.30 -12.98
CA ASP A 5 -30.95 5.99 -13.65
C ASP A 5 -29.51 5.52 -13.79
N LYS A 6 -29.03 4.76 -12.80
CA LYS A 6 -27.70 4.14 -12.83
C LYS A 6 -27.87 2.65 -13.09
N MET A 7 -27.43 2.18 -14.25
CA MET A 7 -27.39 0.78 -14.61
C MET A 7 -25.95 0.31 -14.77
N PHE A 8 -25.67 -0.87 -14.23
CA PHE A 8 -24.37 -1.52 -14.35
C PHE A 8 -24.53 -2.81 -15.17
N GLY A 9 -23.53 -3.14 -16.00
CA GLY A 9 -23.46 -4.45 -16.63
C GLY A 9 -23.22 -5.55 -15.58
N TYR A 10 -23.54 -6.80 -15.90
CA TYR A 10 -23.45 -7.95 -14.99
C TYR A 10 -22.06 -8.14 -14.35
N VAL A 11 -20.96 -7.82 -15.07
CA VAL A 11 -19.59 -7.91 -14.55
C VAL A 11 -19.40 -6.89 -13.45
N MET A 12 -19.72 -5.62 -13.70
CA MET A 12 -19.61 -4.54 -12.73
C MET A 12 -20.55 -4.75 -11.53
N GLU A 13 -21.75 -5.29 -11.75
CA GLU A 13 -22.66 -5.66 -10.67
C GLU A 13 -22.05 -6.74 -9.77
N GLY A 14 -21.37 -7.74 -10.36
CA GLY A 14 -20.62 -8.77 -9.63
C GLY A 14 -19.49 -8.18 -8.79
N GLU A 15 -18.70 -7.26 -9.36
CA GLU A 15 -17.63 -6.57 -8.65
C GLU A 15 -18.16 -5.72 -7.48
N ILE A 16 -19.23 -4.96 -7.70
CA ILE A 16 -19.87 -4.15 -6.64
C ILE A 16 -20.40 -5.06 -5.51
N LYS A 17 -21.06 -6.17 -5.85
CA LYS A 17 -21.55 -7.13 -4.85
C LYS A 17 -20.42 -7.77 -4.05
N ALA A 18 -19.29 -8.10 -4.69
CA ALA A 18 -18.12 -8.64 -4.01
C ALA A 18 -17.51 -7.62 -3.02
N ILE A 19 -17.36 -6.37 -3.45
CA ILE A 19 -16.88 -5.27 -2.59
C ILE A 19 -17.86 -5.01 -1.44
N ASP A 20 -19.15 -4.95 -1.73
CA ASP A 20 -20.21 -4.76 -0.73
C ASP A 20 -20.23 -5.89 0.30
N HIS A 21 -20.03 -7.13 -0.13
CA HIS A 21 -19.96 -8.29 0.78
C HIS A 21 -18.76 -8.16 1.73
N VAL A 22 -17.58 -7.85 1.19
CA VAL A 22 -16.35 -7.63 1.99
C VAL A 22 -16.51 -6.48 2.98
N LEU A 23 -17.23 -5.41 2.62
CA LEU A 23 -17.39 -4.24 3.50
C LEU A 23 -18.53 -4.39 4.52
N LYS A 24 -19.58 -5.15 4.21
CA LYS A 24 -20.78 -5.25 5.06
C LYS A 24 -20.78 -6.45 6.01
N THR A 25 -20.21 -7.57 5.58
CA THR A 25 -20.24 -8.84 6.34
C THR A 25 -18.95 -9.64 6.16
N PRO A 26 -17.75 -9.03 6.37
CA PRO A 26 -16.50 -9.75 6.21
C PRO A 26 -16.29 -10.78 7.31
N GLU A 27 -15.59 -11.86 6.97
CA GLU A 27 -15.03 -12.75 7.98
C GLU A 27 -13.70 -12.18 8.50
N HIS A 28 -13.61 -11.97 9.81
CA HIS A 28 -12.42 -11.44 10.47
C HIS A 28 -11.37 -12.52 10.79
N PRO A 29 -10.06 -12.21 10.78
CA PRO A 29 -9.47 -10.90 10.51
C PRO A 29 -9.54 -10.47 9.03
N VAL A 30 -9.83 -9.20 8.81
CA VAL A 30 -9.85 -8.57 7.48
C VAL A 30 -8.55 -7.81 7.26
N THR A 31 -7.85 -8.06 6.15
CA THR A 31 -6.65 -7.32 5.78
C THR A 31 -6.88 -6.60 4.44
N ALA A 32 -6.66 -5.28 4.44
CA ALA A 32 -6.58 -4.52 3.20
C ALA A 32 -5.13 -4.33 2.77
N ILE A 33 -4.85 -4.55 1.49
CA ILE A 33 -3.59 -4.17 0.84
C ILE A 33 -3.89 -2.94 -0.01
N VAL A 34 -3.24 -1.83 0.31
CA VAL A 34 -3.36 -0.58 -0.46
C VAL A 34 -2.00 -0.20 -0.99
N GLY A 35 -1.85 -0.34 -2.29
CA GLY A 35 -0.65 0.02 -3.02
C GLY A 35 -0.87 1.20 -3.96
N GLY A 36 0.21 1.70 -4.52
CA GLY A 36 0.21 2.80 -5.48
C GLY A 36 1.23 3.88 -5.18
N ALA A 37 1.27 4.91 -6.03
CA ALA A 37 2.32 5.91 -6.01
C ALA A 37 2.08 7.04 -4.99
N LYS A 38 0.82 7.47 -4.81
CA LYS A 38 0.47 8.73 -4.13
C LYS A 38 -0.52 8.53 -2.99
N VAL A 39 -0.22 9.10 -1.82
CA VAL A 39 -1.12 9.16 -0.65
C VAL A 39 -2.40 9.92 -1.00
N SER A 40 -2.27 11.09 -1.63
CA SER A 40 -3.40 11.96 -1.99
C SER A 40 -4.48 11.25 -2.80
N SER A 41 -4.10 10.30 -3.64
CA SER A 41 -5.04 9.52 -4.47
C SER A 41 -5.75 8.38 -3.73
N LYS A 42 -5.22 7.94 -2.58
CA LYS A 42 -5.70 6.76 -1.85
C LYS A 42 -6.28 7.07 -0.48
N ILE A 43 -6.02 8.26 0.08
CA ILE A 43 -6.38 8.59 1.45
C ILE A 43 -7.87 8.39 1.75
N THR A 44 -8.74 8.78 0.83
CA THR A 44 -10.19 8.64 1.02
C THR A 44 -10.63 7.17 1.14
N ILE A 45 -9.99 6.26 0.38
CA ILE A 45 -10.30 4.83 0.49
C ILE A 45 -9.66 4.24 1.73
N ILE A 46 -8.43 4.63 2.07
CA ILE A 46 -7.73 4.19 3.28
C ILE A 46 -8.58 4.49 4.51
N GLU A 47 -9.04 5.73 4.67
CA GLU A 47 -9.84 6.14 5.82
C GLU A 47 -11.19 5.43 5.91
N LYS A 48 -11.87 5.21 4.77
CA LYS A 48 -13.13 4.47 4.74
C LYS A 48 -12.98 3.00 5.11
N LEU A 49 -11.82 2.41 4.83
CA LEU A 49 -11.55 1.02 5.18
C LEU A 49 -11.29 0.80 6.67
N PHE A 50 -10.91 1.84 7.43
CA PHE A 50 -10.65 1.70 8.86
C PHE A 50 -11.83 1.17 9.69
N ASP A 51 -13.04 1.35 9.22
CA ASP A 51 -14.24 0.82 9.90
C ASP A 51 -14.54 -0.65 9.54
N ALA A 52 -13.80 -1.24 8.58
CA ALA A 52 -14.08 -2.56 8.05
C ALA A 52 -12.90 -3.54 8.15
N VAL A 53 -11.68 -3.07 8.49
CA VAL A 53 -10.48 -3.90 8.46
C VAL A 53 -9.79 -3.96 9.83
N ASP A 54 -9.14 -5.09 10.10
CA ASP A 54 -8.29 -5.26 11.30
C ASP A 54 -6.84 -4.90 11.01
N ASN A 55 -6.39 -5.16 9.78
CA ASN A 55 -5.03 -4.92 9.32
C ASN A 55 -5.03 -4.17 7.99
N MET A 56 -4.02 -3.33 7.79
CA MET A 56 -3.81 -2.66 6.52
C MET A 56 -2.32 -2.68 6.16
N ILE A 57 -2.01 -3.24 5.00
CA ILE A 57 -0.69 -3.20 4.39
C ILE A 57 -0.67 -2.00 3.45
N ILE A 58 0.28 -1.09 3.64
CA ILE A 58 0.52 0.04 2.74
C ILE A 58 1.82 -0.18 2.00
N GLY A 59 1.74 -0.30 0.67
CA GLY A 59 2.87 -0.55 -0.22
C GLY A 59 2.96 0.45 -1.38
N GLY A 60 3.91 0.20 -2.28
CA GLY A 60 4.16 1.08 -3.41
C GLY A 60 4.81 2.41 -3.02
N GLY A 61 4.86 3.34 -3.95
CA GLY A 61 5.57 4.63 -3.79
C GLY A 61 5.03 5.50 -2.66
N MET A 62 3.75 5.39 -2.33
CA MET A 62 3.16 6.20 -1.26
C MET A 62 3.80 5.93 0.12
N VAL A 63 4.39 4.77 0.35
CA VAL A 63 5.00 4.41 1.63
C VAL A 63 6.14 5.37 2.01
N TYR A 64 6.82 5.95 1.02
CA TYR A 64 7.94 6.88 1.27
C TYR A 64 7.45 8.23 1.83
N THR A 65 6.25 8.68 1.48
CA THR A 65 5.63 9.84 2.12
C THR A 65 5.38 9.57 3.62
N PHE A 66 4.89 8.39 3.98
CA PHE A 66 4.73 7.99 5.39
C PHE A 66 6.09 7.93 6.10
N ARG A 67 7.12 7.35 5.46
CA ARG A 67 8.46 7.22 6.08
C ARG A 67 9.14 8.56 6.29
N LYS A 68 9.07 9.46 5.30
CA LYS A 68 9.60 10.82 5.45
C LYS A 68 8.87 11.60 6.53
N ALA A 69 7.54 11.48 6.61
CA ALA A 69 6.73 12.08 7.66
C ALA A 69 7.12 11.61 9.07
N GLN A 70 7.58 10.36 9.20
CA GLN A 70 8.13 9.80 10.43
C GLN A 70 9.60 10.18 10.70
N GLY A 71 10.23 11.02 9.86
CA GLY A 71 11.62 11.45 9.98
C GLY A 71 12.65 10.55 9.29
N GLY A 72 12.21 9.60 8.47
CA GLY A 72 13.12 8.73 7.72
C GLY A 72 13.75 9.42 6.52
N GLN A 73 14.94 8.93 6.13
CA GLN A 73 15.63 9.32 4.90
C GLN A 73 15.16 8.42 3.77
N ILE A 74 14.65 9.01 2.69
CA ILE A 74 14.02 8.28 1.58
C ILE A 74 14.77 8.42 0.24
N GLY A 75 15.97 9.02 0.23
CA GLY A 75 16.76 9.27 -0.98
C GLY A 75 15.97 10.07 -2.03
N ARG A 76 15.96 9.57 -3.26
CA ARG A 76 15.18 10.14 -4.38
C ARG A 76 13.78 9.51 -4.53
N SER A 77 13.35 8.69 -3.56
CA SER A 77 12.06 8.02 -3.64
C SER A 77 10.91 9.01 -3.77
N LEU A 78 9.85 8.58 -4.45
CA LEU A 78 8.64 9.39 -4.63
C LEU A 78 8.07 9.86 -3.29
N CYS A 79 7.82 11.16 -3.16
CA CYS A 79 7.25 11.76 -1.96
C CYS A 79 6.28 12.89 -2.30
N GLU A 80 5.18 12.96 -1.59
CA GLU A 80 4.28 14.10 -1.58
C GLU A 80 4.53 14.90 -0.29
N ASP A 81 5.43 15.89 -0.34
CA ASP A 81 5.87 16.66 0.83
C ASP A 81 4.72 17.43 1.49
N ASP A 82 3.77 17.89 0.71
CA ASP A 82 2.54 18.56 1.16
C ASP A 82 1.54 17.60 1.83
N GLN A 83 1.72 16.29 1.71
CA GLN A 83 0.87 15.26 2.30
C GLN A 83 1.48 14.60 3.55
N MET A 84 2.63 15.04 4.02
CA MET A 84 3.29 14.42 5.19
C MET A 84 2.45 14.50 6.47
N GLN A 85 1.81 15.66 6.72
CA GLN A 85 0.92 15.78 7.88
C GLN A 85 -0.28 14.85 7.77
N LEU A 86 -0.87 14.75 6.58
CA LEU A 86 -1.97 13.83 6.31
C LEU A 86 -1.57 12.37 6.53
N ALA A 87 -0.35 12.00 6.16
CA ALA A 87 0.18 10.65 6.41
C ALA A 87 0.29 10.35 7.92
N LEU A 88 0.78 11.29 8.73
CA LEU A 88 0.82 11.14 10.19
C LEU A 88 -0.58 11.05 10.81
N ASP A 89 -1.50 11.92 10.39
CA ASP A 89 -2.88 11.91 10.87
C ASP A 89 -3.57 10.58 10.53
N THR A 90 -3.26 10.01 9.36
CA THR A 90 -3.76 8.70 8.92
C THR A 90 -3.28 7.58 9.83
N LEU A 91 -2.00 7.55 10.19
CA LEU A 91 -1.45 6.55 11.12
C LEU A 91 -2.09 6.65 12.50
N LYS A 92 -2.24 7.88 13.02
CA LYS A 92 -2.90 8.14 14.29
C LYS A 92 -4.36 7.68 14.27
N LYS A 93 -5.10 8.00 13.21
CA LYS A 93 -6.51 7.60 13.04
C LYS A 93 -6.66 6.08 12.97
N ALA A 94 -5.73 5.38 12.32
CA ALA A 94 -5.71 3.92 12.30
C ALA A 94 -5.54 3.35 13.71
N GLU A 95 -4.61 3.89 14.51
CA GLU A 95 -4.40 3.50 15.89
C GLU A 95 -5.65 3.73 16.76
N GLU A 96 -6.30 4.90 16.64
CA GLU A 96 -7.55 5.23 17.33
C GLU A 96 -8.71 4.26 16.97
N LYS A 97 -8.70 3.74 15.74
CA LYS A 97 -9.67 2.74 15.25
C LYS A 97 -9.27 1.30 15.55
N GLY A 98 -8.09 1.07 16.13
CA GLY A 98 -7.57 -0.26 16.42
C GLY A 98 -7.06 -1.03 15.20
N VAL A 99 -6.86 -0.35 14.06
CA VAL A 99 -6.35 -0.93 12.81
C VAL A 99 -4.83 -0.98 12.83
N LYS A 100 -4.25 -2.15 12.59
CA LYS A 100 -2.80 -2.32 12.51
C LYS A 100 -2.29 -1.98 11.12
N ILE A 101 -1.44 -0.94 11.02
CA ILE A 101 -0.78 -0.55 9.76
C ILE A 101 0.56 -1.26 9.62
N TYR A 102 0.79 -1.89 8.48
CA TYR A 102 2.03 -2.56 8.10
C TYR A 102 2.68 -1.81 6.92
N LEU A 103 3.65 -0.95 7.22
CA LEU A 103 4.52 -0.34 6.22
C LEU A 103 5.69 -1.26 5.93
N SER A 104 6.29 -1.18 4.72
CA SER A 104 7.53 -1.91 4.41
C SER A 104 8.62 -1.56 5.44
N LYS A 105 9.32 -2.58 5.93
CA LYS A 105 10.47 -2.43 6.84
C LYS A 105 11.76 -2.25 6.06
N GLU A 106 12.01 -3.15 5.12
CA GLU A 106 13.11 -3.10 4.17
C GLU A 106 12.57 -3.05 2.75
N VAL A 107 13.31 -2.42 1.87
CA VAL A 107 12.96 -2.21 0.48
C VAL A 107 14.12 -2.54 -0.44
N VAL A 108 13.80 -2.97 -1.64
CA VAL A 108 14.74 -3.01 -2.76
C VAL A 108 14.83 -1.59 -3.31
N ILE A 109 16.04 -1.04 -3.34
CA ILE A 109 16.33 0.27 -3.88
C ILE A 109 17.18 0.16 -5.14
N ALA A 110 17.07 1.14 -6.02
CA ALA A 110 17.84 1.22 -7.26
C ALA A 110 18.46 2.61 -7.44
N ASP A 111 19.54 2.68 -8.21
CA ASP A 111 20.22 3.92 -8.59
C ASP A 111 19.65 4.54 -9.87
N ASP A 112 18.75 3.83 -10.57
CA ASP A 112 18.03 4.31 -11.74
C ASP A 112 16.67 3.62 -11.88
N PHE A 113 15.73 4.27 -12.57
CA PHE A 113 14.40 3.72 -12.88
C PHE A 113 14.45 2.85 -14.15
N SER A 114 15.21 1.74 -14.06
CA SER A 114 15.52 0.85 -15.17
C SER A 114 15.59 -0.61 -14.74
N ASN A 115 15.28 -1.54 -15.64
CA ASN A 115 15.43 -2.98 -15.38
C ASN A 115 16.88 -3.41 -15.14
N ASP A 116 17.84 -2.66 -15.68
CA ASP A 116 19.28 -2.95 -15.61
C ASP A 116 19.99 -2.11 -14.50
N ALA A 117 19.23 -1.40 -13.67
CA ALA A 117 19.76 -0.60 -12.58
C ALA A 117 20.48 -1.46 -11.53
N ASN A 118 21.50 -0.89 -10.90
CA ASN A 118 22.08 -1.52 -9.72
C ASN A 118 21.06 -1.51 -8.59
N THR A 119 20.97 -2.61 -7.85
CA THR A 119 20.00 -2.77 -6.77
C THR A 119 20.67 -3.17 -5.47
N LYS A 120 20.11 -2.76 -4.36
CA LYS A 120 20.44 -3.25 -3.02
C LYS A 120 19.23 -3.19 -2.09
N ILE A 121 19.35 -3.79 -0.92
CA ILE A 121 18.33 -3.77 0.12
C ILE A 121 18.79 -2.86 1.25
N CYS A 122 17.89 -2.04 1.78
CA CYS A 122 18.13 -1.26 2.98
C CYS A 122 16.83 -1.07 3.77
N LEU A 123 16.95 -0.50 4.98
CA LEU A 123 15.79 -0.06 5.74
C LEU A 123 15.05 1.04 4.96
N ASN A 124 13.73 0.96 4.95
CA ASN A 124 12.87 1.94 4.26
C ASN A 124 12.99 3.37 4.82
N SER A 125 13.59 3.53 6.01
CA SER A 125 13.85 4.81 6.66
C SER A 125 15.29 5.33 6.45
N GLU A 126 16.13 4.59 5.69
CA GLU A 126 17.57 4.87 5.55
C GLU A 126 18.04 4.74 4.10
N ILE A 127 17.20 5.18 3.15
CA ILE A 127 17.54 5.15 1.73
C ILE A 127 18.58 6.25 1.44
N PRO A 128 19.78 5.90 0.94
CA PRO A 128 20.83 6.87 0.69
C PRO A 128 20.48 7.83 -0.45
N ASP A 129 21.12 9.00 -0.45
CA ASP A 129 21.02 9.94 -1.57
C ASP A 129 21.44 9.29 -2.88
N GLY A 130 20.75 9.65 -3.97
CA GLY A 130 20.97 9.06 -5.29
C GLY A 130 20.29 7.71 -5.50
N TRP A 131 19.67 7.11 -4.49
CA TRP A 131 18.91 5.87 -4.58
C TRP A 131 17.42 6.11 -4.38
N GLU A 132 16.60 5.27 -4.96
CA GLU A 132 15.15 5.32 -4.79
C GLU A 132 14.56 3.93 -4.50
N GLY A 133 13.50 3.90 -3.72
CA GLY A 133 12.81 2.66 -3.38
C GLY A 133 11.92 2.19 -4.52
N MET A 134 12.05 0.91 -4.89
CA MET A 134 11.41 0.31 -6.06
C MET A 134 10.43 -0.80 -5.70
N ASP A 135 10.77 -1.65 -4.73
CA ASP A 135 9.93 -2.82 -4.38
C ASP A 135 10.09 -3.19 -2.90
N ALA A 136 9.19 -4.01 -2.39
CA ALA A 136 9.31 -4.59 -1.06
C ALA A 136 10.44 -5.63 -1.03
N ALA A 137 11.29 -5.58 0.00
CA ALA A 137 12.35 -6.58 0.20
C ALA A 137 11.79 -7.90 0.76
N PRO A 138 12.53 -9.01 0.65
CA PRO A 138 12.08 -10.33 1.10
C PRO A 138 11.62 -10.38 2.56
N SER A 139 12.27 -9.64 3.47
CA SER A 139 11.87 -9.57 4.88
C SER A 139 10.55 -8.87 5.09
N THR A 140 10.27 -7.82 4.32
CA THR A 140 8.98 -7.13 4.31
C THR A 140 7.89 -8.05 3.78
N LEU A 141 8.16 -8.77 2.69
CA LEU A 141 7.21 -9.73 2.11
C LEU A 141 6.89 -10.86 3.08
N ALA A 142 7.88 -11.41 3.79
CA ALA A 142 7.66 -12.44 4.80
C ALA A 142 6.74 -11.94 5.94
N MET A 143 6.93 -10.71 6.40
CA MET A 143 6.06 -10.09 7.39
C MET A 143 4.62 -9.90 6.87
N TRP A 144 4.46 -9.46 5.62
CA TRP A 144 3.14 -9.31 5.02
C TRP A 144 2.45 -10.66 4.76
N GLU A 145 3.20 -11.67 4.30
CA GLU A 145 2.69 -13.03 4.14
C GLU A 145 2.12 -13.59 5.46
N GLU A 146 2.82 -13.39 6.58
CA GLU A 146 2.34 -13.83 7.89
C GLU A 146 0.98 -13.20 8.22
N VAL A 147 0.82 -11.89 7.97
CA VAL A 147 -0.45 -11.20 8.17
C VAL A 147 -1.55 -11.75 7.26
N LEU A 148 -1.24 -11.94 5.98
CA LEU A 148 -2.20 -12.40 4.97
C LEU A 148 -2.64 -13.84 5.22
N MET A 149 -1.72 -14.73 5.59
CA MET A 149 -2.03 -16.14 5.92
C MET A 149 -2.94 -16.28 7.15
N ASN A 150 -2.93 -15.31 8.05
CA ASN A 150 -3.82 -15.25 9.21
C ASN A 150 -5.14 -14.53 8.94
N SER A 151 -5.33 -13.98 7.74
CA SER A 151 -6.54 -13.27 7.35
C SER A 151 -7.62 -14.21 6.82
N LYS A 152 -8.87 -13.89 7.10
CA LYS A 152 -10.05 -14.59 6.53
C LYS A 152 -10.57 -13.89 5.30
N THR A 153 -10.43 -12.57 5.27
CA THR A 153 -10.84 -11.73 4.15
C THR A 153 -9.69 -10.84 3.74
N ILE A 154 -9.40 -10.77 2.45
CA ILE A 154 -8.35 -9.92 1.89
C ILE A 154 -8.98 -9.01 0.82
N LEU A 155 -8.77 -7.71 0.98
CA LEU A 155 -9.10 -6.71 -0.04
C LEU A 155 -7.79 -6.13 -0.59
N TRP A 156 -7.58 -6.21 -1.89
CA TRP A 156 -6.36 -5.72 -2.54
C TRP A 156 -6.64 -4.62 -3.57
N ASN A 157 -6.00 -3.46 -3.37
CA ASN A 157 -6.11 -2.31 -4.27
C ASN A 157 -4.73 -1.71 -4.58
N GLY A 158 -4.20 -2.02 -5.74
CA GLY A 158 -2.96 -1.47 -6.30
C GLY A 158 -1.68 -2.26 -5.98
N PRO A 159 -0.65 -2.11 -6.82
CA PRO A 159 0.62 -2.82 -6.68
C PRO A 159 1.45 -2.31 -5.52
N VAL A 160 2.31 -3.15 -4.97
CA VAL A 160 3.18 -2.82 -3.82
C VAL A 160 4.62 -2.47 -4.19
N GLY A 161 4.95 -2.51 -5.48
CA GLY A 161 6.24 -2.13 -6.07
C GLY A 161 6.06 -1.58 -7.48
N VAL A 162 7.16 -1.27 -8.17
CA VAL A 162 7.18 -0.82 -9.57
C VAL A 162 7.04 -2.05 -10.48
N PHE A 163 5.85 -2.63 -10.50
CA PHE A 163 5.56 -3.93 -11.13
C PHE A 163 5.71 -3.90 -12.67
N GLU A 164 5.69 -2.71 -13.28
CA GLU A 164 5.91 -2.52 -14.72
C GLU A 164 7.34 -2.86 -15.15
N ILE A 165 8.29 -2.82 -14.21
CA ILE A 165 9.69 -3.20 -14.44
C ILE A 165 9.90 -4.59 -13.84
N PRO A 166 10.23 -5.62 -14.64
CA PRO A 166 10.36 -7.00 -14.16
C PRO A 166 11.29 -7.19 -12.97
N ALA A 167 12.38 -6.41 -12.88
CA ALA A 167 13.30 -6.43 -11.75
C ALA A 167 12.62 -6.09 -10.41
N PHE A 168 11.56 -5.26 -10.43
CA PHE A 168 10.86 -4.73 -9.26
C PHE A 168 9.39 -5.20 -9.13
N ALA A 169 9.01 -6.23 -9.88
CA ALA A 169 7.68 -6.83 -9.83
C ALA A 169 7.55 -7.95 -8.79
N LYS A 170 8.66 -8.34 -8.14
CA LYS A 170 8.72 -9.50 -7.25
C LYS A 170 7.79 -9.37 -6.04
N GLY A 171 7.71 -8.17 -5.46
CA GLY A 171 6.84 -7.89 -4.33
C GLY A 171 5.37 -8.09 -4.67
N THR A 172 4.93 -7.49 -5.76
CA THR A 172 3.53 -7.60 -6.23
C THR A 172 3.18 -9.03 -6.66
N ASN A 173 4.11 -9.75 -7.29
CA ASN A 173 3.86 -11.12 -7.78
C ASN A 173 3.87 -12.18 -6.67
N ARG A 174 4.47 -11.88 -5.52
CA ARG A 174 4.59 -12.83 -4.40
C ARG A 174 3.39 -12.79 -3.45
N ILE A 175 2.71 -11.66 -3.33
CA ILE A 175 1.46 -11.51 -2.59
C ILE A 175 0.30 -12.18 -3.32
#